data_d429db64d9d6f4c429d2d2c4f3f6e4e4
#
_entry.id   d429db64d9d6f4c429d2d2c4f3f6e4e4
#
_cell.length_a   1.000
_cell.length_b   1.000
_cell.length_c   1.000
_cell.angle_alpha   90.00
_cell.angle_beta   90.00
_cell.angle_gamma   90.00
#
_symmetry.space_group_name_H-M   'P 1'
#
loop_
_entity.id
_entity.type
_entity.pdbx_description
1 polymer ?
#
loop_
_entity_poly.entity_id
_entity_poly.type
_entity_poly.pdbx_seq_one_letter_code
_entity_poly.pdbx_strand_id
1 'polypeptide(L)'
;MTDIPKDTLWKGIIEDLFEDFCHYFFPKWATQIADFTKPPEFLDKELDEIYPEESPTKRYADKLVKVFTKAGTTQWILIHIEVQGYKDAHFAQRMFIYFQRILDRYKHKVMALAILTDDDPNFRPQRYVYQYGQTRNTYEFPFFKILEKTEQELQVLNNPFSIVMLTAKKALSKQNLVDHQQIIWKRSLVVALKEANYPDKKIRRILHFIRSYVKFKEDDRLSNLDKEIQIIFKQRQNMGIEEAIREEYRKAGLVEGAQKNQIRSIQRALQQGKLSLEEIADLFEVSVDFVRQVQKDML
;
A
#
# COMPACT_ATOMS: atom_id res chain seq x y z
N MET A 1 -7.74 -10.74 17.91
CA MET A 1 -7.14 -10.57 16.56
C MET A 1 -6.14 -9.45 16.61
N THR A 2 -4.92 -9.66 16.12
CA THR A 2 -3.94 -8.57 15.98
C THR A 2 -4.44 -7.58 14.96
N ASP A 3 -4.45 -6.31 15.32
CA ASP A 3 -4.92 -5.22 14.49
C ASP A 3 -3.95 -5.00 13.31
N ILE A 4 -4.43 -5.19 12.07
CA ILE A 4 -3.63 -4.95 10.88
C ILE A 4 -3.56 -3.44 10.65
N PRO A 5 -2.36 -2.84 10.59
CA PRO A 5 -2.22 -1.42 10.30
C PRO A 5 -2.85 -1.04 8.94
N LYS A 6 -3.46 0.15 8.86
CA LYS A 6 -4.12 0.61 7.64
C LYS A 6 -3.18 0.74 6.45
N ASP A 7 -1.93 1.13 6.69
CA ASP A 7 -0.87 1.19 5.69
C ASP A 7 -0.58 -0.19 5.07
N THR A 8 -0.51 -1.24 5.90
CA THR A 8 -0.33 -2.62 5.42
C THR A 8 -1.51 -3.06 4.55
N LEU A 9 -2.74 -2.69 4.93
CA LEU A 9 -3.92 -2.99 4.12
C LEU A 9 -3.89 -2.28 2.76
N TRP A 10 -3.45 -1.01 2.73
CA TRP A 10 -3.30 -0.27 1.49
C TRP A 10 -2.20 -0.85 0.59
N LYS A 11 -1.03 -1.17 1.16
CA LYS A 11 0.06 -1.82 0.40
C LYS A 11 -0.44 -3.10 -0.26
N GLY A 12 -1.10 -3.97 0.49
CA GLY A 12 -1.61 -5.24 -0.02
C GLY A 12 -2.68 -5.09 -1.09
N ILE A 13 -3.66 -4.21 -0.89
CA ILE A 13 -4.75 -4.07 -1.86
C ILE A 13 -4.31 -3.38 -3.16
N ILE A 14 -3.32 -2.47 -3.09
CA ILE A 14 -2.72 -1.86 -4.28
C ILE A 14 -1.96 -2.92 -5.09
N GLU A 15 -1.21 -3.81 -4.45
CA GLU A 15 -0.54 -4.92 -5.13
C GLU A 15 -1.53 -5.88 -5.79
N ASP A 16 -2.53 -6.32 -5.03
CA ASP A 16 -3.51 -7.30 -5.48
C ASP A 16 -4.39 -6.80 -6.66
N LEU A 17 -4.61 -5.49 -6.73
CA LEU A 17 -5.46 -4.83 -7.73
C LEU A 17 -4.70 -3.78 -8.55
N PHE A 18 -3.41 -3.96 -8.79
CA PHE A 18 -2.56 -2.92 -9.36
C PHE A 18 -3.01 -2.44 -10.75
N GLU A 19 -3.41 -3.34 -11.63
CA GLU A 19 -3.97 -2.98 -12.94
C GLU A 19 -5.26 -2.16 -12.79
N ASP A 20 -6.18 -2.60 -11.92
CA ASP A 20 -7.42 -1.89 -11.63
C ASP A 20 -7.15 -0.51 -11.01
N PHE A 21 -6.16 -0.42 -10.13
CA PHE A 21 -5.65 0.83 -9.57
C PHE A 21 -5.17 1.78 -10.67
N CYS A 22 -4.37 1.29 -11.61
CA CYS A 22 -3.88 2.10 -12.72
C CYS A 22 -5.02 2.59 -13.63
N HIS A 23 -5.99 1.74 -13.93
CA HIS A 23 -7.19 2.13 -14.68
C HIS A 23 -8.08 3.12 -13.92
N TYR A 24 -8.09 3.07 -12.59
CA TYR A 24 -8.84 3.99 -11.75
C TYR A 24 -8.24 5.40 -11.74
N PHE A 25 -6.94 5.53 -11.48
CA PHE A 25 -6.28 6.83 -11.31
C PHE A 25 -5.66 7.40 -12.59
N PHE A 26 -5.25 6.54 -13.53
CA PHE A 26 -4.54 6.90 -14.76
C PHE A 26 -5.15 6.25 -16.00
N PRO A 27 -6.48 6.37 -16.25
CA PRO A 27 -7.18 5.54 -17.25
C PRO A 27 -6.60 5.66 -18.66
N LYS A 28 -6.27 6.87 -19.12
CA LYS A 28 -5.66 7.09 -20.42
C LYS A 28 -4.29 6.43 -20.53
N TRP A 29 -3.46 6.63 -19.53
CA TRP A 29 -2.12 6.06 -19.47
C TRP A 29 -2.17 4.52 -19.38
N ALA A 30 -3.02 3.98 -18.51
CA ALA A 30 -3.20 2.54 -18.35
C ALA A 30 -3.66 1.87 -19.65
N THR A 31 -4.58 2.50 -20.38
CA THR A 31 -5.10 1.96 -21.63
C THR A 31 -4.13 2.10 -22.82
N GLN A 32 -3.45 3.25 -22.93
CA GLN A 32 -2.67 3.58 -24.14
C GLN A 32 -1.20 3.22 -24.02
N ILE A 33 -0.62 3.26 -22.82
CA ILE A 33 0.82 3.19 -22.62
C ILE A 33 1.25 1.94 -21.84
N ALA A 34 0.56 1.59 -20.74
CA ALA A 34 0.96 0.48 -19.87
C ALA A 34 0.81 -0.89 -20.59
N ASP A 35 1.76 -1.78 -20.34
CA ASP A 35 1.75 -3.17 -20.80
C ASP A 35 1.54 -4.12 -19.60
N PHE A 36 0.30 -4.42 -19.29
CA PHE A 36 -0.07 -5.33 -18.20
C PHE A 36 0.05 -6.82 -18.59
N THR A 37 0.47 -7.16 -19.81
CA THR A 37 0.85 -8.54 -20.14
C THR A 37 2.15 -8.93 -19.44
N LYS A 38 2.96 -7.94 -19.05
CA LYS A 38 4.13 -8.10 -18.21
C LYS A 38 3.78 -7.74 -16.76
N PRO A 39 4.10 -8.61 -15.79
CA PRO A 39 3.80 -8.32 -14.41
C PRO A 39 4.54 -7.07 -13.93
N PRO A 40 3.90 -6.21 -13.12
CA PRO A 40 4.58 -5.11 -12.47
C PRO A 40 5.61 -5.63 -11.46
N GLU A 41 6.69 -4.90 -11.27
CA GLU A 41 7.70 -5.19 -10.25
C GLU A 41 7.57 -4.19 -9.10
N PHE A 42 7.27 -4.70 -7.89
CA PHE A 42 7.16 -3.88 -6.68
C PHE A 42 8.55 -3.71 -6.05
N LEU A 43 8.99 -2.46 -5.92
CA LEU A 43 10.33 -2.06 -5.48
C LEU A 43 10.28 -1.40 -4.09
N ASP A 44 9.45 -1.90 -3.18
CA ASP A 44 9.26 -1.31 -1.86
C ASP A 44 10.53 -1.42 -1.00
N LYS A 45 11.26 -2.54 -1.13
CA LYS A 45 12.53 -2.73 -0.42
C LYS A 45 13.59 -1.71 -0.87
N GLU A 46 13.66 -1.47 -2.17
CA GLU A 46 14.54 -0.49 -2.75
C GLU A 46 14.15 0.93 -2.37
N LEU A 47 12.85 1.19 -2.15
CA LEU A 47 12.36 2.46 -1.65
C LEU A 47 12.80 2.68 -0.20
N ASP A 48 12.69 1.66 0.65
CA ASP A 48 13.17 1.70 2.04
C ASP A 48 14.69 1.94 2.12
N GLU A 49 15.48 1.36 1.19
CA GLU A 49 16.92 1.63 1.09
C GLU A 49 17.25 3.06 0.65
N ILE A 50 16.44 3.62 -0.26
CA ILE A 50 16.62 4.99 -0.76
C ILE A 50 16.30 6.02 0.34
N TYR A 51 15.38 5.69 1.23
CA TYR A 51 14.96 6.53 2.33
C TYR A 51 14.79 5.72 3.61
N PRO A 52 15.89 5.43 4.34
CA PRO A 52 15.80 4.84 5.66
C PRO A 52 15.02 5.79 6.58
N GLU A 53 13.94 5.31 7.15
CA GLU A 53 13.12 6.11 8.07
C GLU A 53 13.92 6.47 9.32
N GLU A 54 14.04 7.75 9.65
CA GLU A 54 14.63 8.25 10.89
C GLU A 54 13.77 7.89 12.13
N SER A 55 12.54 7.38 11.93
CA SER A 55 11.62 7.03 13.03
C SER A 55 10.88 5.72 12.75
N PRO A 56 11.06 4.69 13.58
CA PRO A 56 10.40 3.39 13.42
C PRO A 56 8.88 3.41 13.68
N THR A 57 8.33 4.55 14.09
CA THR A 57 6.91 4.66 14.51
C THR A 57 5.97 5.19 13.43
N LYS A 58 6.49 5.76 12.34
CA LYS A 58 5.67 6.32 11.25
C LYS A 58 5.83 5.47 9.99
N ARG A 59 4.93 4.51 9.79
CA ARG A 59 4.84 3.72 8.57
C ARG A 59 3.89 4.41 7.61
N TYR A 60 4.39 4.69 6.41
CA TYR A 60 3.59 5.21 5.30
C TYR A 60 3.27 4.07 4.34
N ALA A 61 2.13 4.13 3.70
CA ALA A 61 1.80 3.16 2.65
C ALA A 61 2.45 3.58 1.32
N ASP A 62 3.78 3.52 1.28
CA ASP A 62 4.56 3.92 0.12
C ASP A 62 4.76 2.72 -0.80
N LYS A 63 4.54 2.92 -2.08
CA LYS A 63 4.77 1.93 -3.12
C LYS A 63 5.61 2.53 -4.22
N LEU A 64 6.66 1.81 -4.61
CA LEU A 64 7.41 2.10 -5.82
C LEU A 64 7.23 0.93 -6.77
N VAL A 65 6.66 1.18 -7.93
CA VAL A 65 6.29 0.13 -8.87
C VAL A 65 6.91 0.39 -10.24
N LYS A 66 7.66 -0.58 -10.75
CA LYS A 66 8.15 -0.59 -12.10
C LYS A 66 7.09 -1.18 -13.03
N VAL A 67 6.70 -0.44 -14.05
CA VAL A 67 5.68 -0.83 -15.03
C VAL A 67 6.25 -0.77 -16.42
N PHE A 68 6.06 -1.84 -17.20
CA PHE A 68 6.47 -1.89 -18.59
C PHE A 68 5.49 -1.13 -19.49
N THR A 69 5.95 -0.65 -20.64
CA THR A 69 5.14 0.07 -21.61
C THR A 69 4.99 -0.71 -22.91
N LYS A 70 3.89 -0.47 -23.63
CA LYS A 70 3.56 -1.12 -24.93
C LYS A 70 4.53 -0.78 -26.06
N ALA A 71 5.40 0.20 -25.88
CA ALA A 71 6.36 0.63 -26.91
C ALA A 71 7.45 -0.42 -27.26
N GLY A 72 7.32 -1.63 -26.74
CA GLY A 72 8.05 -2.83 -27.20
C GLY A 72 9.54 -2.91 -26.89
N THR A 73 10.14 -1.85 -26.43
CA THR A 73 11.53 -1.77 -25.99
C THR A 73 11.61 -1.67 -24.46
N THR A 74 12.77 -1.74 -23.89
CA THR A 74 13.08 -1.63 -22.46
C THR A 74 12.50 -0.40 -21.73
N GLN A 75 11.49 0.27 -22.27
CA GLN A 75 10.86 1.40 -21.63
C GLN A 75 9.93 0.95 -20.51
N TRP A 76 10.30 1.32 -19.31
CA TRP A 76 9.50 1.19 -18.12
C TRP A 76 9.47 2.54 -17.39
N ILE A 77 8.47 2.72 -16.57
CA ILE A 77 8.33 3.89 -15.72
C ILE A 77 8.20 3.45 -14.26
N LEU A 78 8.43 4.36 -13.36
CA LEU A 78 8.20 4.18 -11.94
C LEU A 78 6.94 4.94 -11.53
N ILE A 79 6.10 4.30 -10.73
CA ILE A 79 4.94 4.93 -10.11
C ILE A 79 5.20 4.95 -8.61
N HIS A 80 5.36 6.14 -8.04
CA HIS A 80 5.45 6.35 -6.62
C HIS A 80 4.06 6.67 -6.07
N ILE A 81 3.56 5.82 -5.18
CA ILE A 81 2.24 5.92 -4.58
C ILE A 81 2.41 6.13 -3.07
N GLU A 82 1.85 7.21 -2.57
CA GLU A 82 1.86 7.54 -1.14
C GLU A 82 0.43 7.58 -0.61
N VAL A 83 0.14 6.84 0.47
CA VAL A 83 -1.16 6.88 1.14
C VAL A 83 -1.02 7.55 2.49
N GLN A 84 -1.46 8.81 2.58
CA GLN A 84 -1.31 9.65 3.76
C GLN A 84 -2.62 9.71 4.57
N GLY A 85 -2.56 9.21 5.81
CA GLY A 85 -3.73 9.10 6.71
C GLY A 85 -3.88 10.23 7.72
N TYR A 86 -2.97 11.19 7.77
CA TYR A 86 -2.98 12.31 8.71
C TYR A 86 -2.27 13.54 8.12
N LYS A 87 -2.51 14.70 8.72
CA LYS A 87 -1.84 15.94 8.31
C LYS A 87 -0.37 15.91 8.69
N ASP A 88 0.49 16.12 7.70
CA ASP A 88 1.94 16.23 7.86
C ASP A 88 2.44 17.47 7.13
N ALA A 89 3.01 18.43 7.86
CA ALA A 89 3.54 19.67 7.30
C ALA A 89 4.71 19.43 6.34
N HIS A 90 5.45 18.34 6.50
CA HIS A 90 6.61 17.97 5.68
C HIS A 90 6.27 17.04 4.52
N PHE A 91 5.00 16.67 4.34
CA PHE A 91 4.58 15.73 3.32
C PHE A 91 5.06 16.09 1.91
N ALA A 92 4.82 17.34 1.48
CA ALA A 92 5.21 17.79 0.14
C ALA A 92 6.74 17.79 -0.06
N GLN A 93 7.51 18.12 0.99
CA GLN A 93 8.96 18.02 0.97
C GLN A 93 9.43 16.57 0.86
N ARG A 94 8.79 15.64 1.58
CA ARG A 94 9.09 14.21 1.53
C ARG A 94 8.82 13.66 0.12
N MET A 95 7.67 13.97 -0.48
CA MET A 95 7.37 13.60 -1.88
C MET A 95 8.44 14.07 -2.87
N PHE A 96 8.95 15.28 -2.69
CA PHE A 96 10.04 15.81 -3.52
C PHE A 96 11.36 15.05 -3.32
N ILE A 97 11.72 14.75 -2.07
CA ILE A 97 12.94 14.00 -1.75
C ILE A 97 12.87 12.60 -2.35
N TYR A 98 11.74 11.91 -2.22
CA TYR A 98 11.51 10.60 -2.85
C TYR A 98 11.68 10.69 -4.37
N PHE A 99 10.98 11.63 -5.01
CA PHE A 99 11.07 11.83 -6.45
C PHE A 99 12.52 12.03 -6.92
N GLN A 100 13.29 12.91 -6.25
CA GLN A 100 14.67 13.15 -6.60
C GLN A 100 15.55 11.91 -6.46
N ARG A 101 15.45 11.19 -5.35
CA ARG A 101 16.25 10.00 -5.08
C ARG A 101 15.90 8.86 -6.05
N ILE A 102 14.63 8.63 -6.33
CA ILE A 102 14.16 7.66 -7.32
C ILE A 102 14.69 8.03 -8.71
N LEU A 103 14.54 9.28 -9.12
CA LEU A 103 15.01 9.74 -10.42
C LEU A 103 16.54 9.63 -10.54
N ASP A 104 17.28 9.95 -9.50
CA ASP A 104 18.75 9.84 -9.48
C ASP A 104 19.22 8.39 -9.56
N ARG A 105 18.61 7.50 -8.77
CA ARG A 105 18.98 6.06 -8.73
C ARG A 105 18.68 5.34 -10.04
N TYR A 106 17.47 5.54 -10.57
CA TYR A 106 16.99 4.74 -11.70
C TYR A 106 17.13 5.42 -13.06
N LYS A 107 17.27 6.74 -13.11
CA LYS A 107 17.37 7.53 -14.36
C LYS A 107 16.20 7.30 -15.32
N HIS A 108 15.03 6.95 -14.80
CA HIS A 108 13.81 6.68 -15.57
C HIS A 108 12.70 7.68 -15.25
N LYS A 109 11.67 7.71 -16.12
CA LYS A 109 10.48 8.54 -15.90
C LYS A 109 9.75 8.07 -14.63
N VAL A 110 9.36 9.01 -13.80
CA VAL A 110 8.65 8.77 -12.53
C VAL A 110 7.30 9.46 -12.59
N MET A 111 6.24 8.71 -12.36
CA MET A 111 4.93 9.26 -12.01
C MET A 111 4.76 9.18 -10.49
N ALA A 112 4.12 10.17 -9.90
CA ALA A 112 3.79 10.17 -8.48
C ALA A 112 2.29 10.32 -8.29
N LEU A 113 1.74 9.76 -7.22
CA LEU A 113 0.36 9.95 -6.79
C LEU A 113 0.30 9.92 -5.26
N ALA A 114 -0.31 10.94 -4.67
CA ALA A 114 -0.66 10.93 -3.25
C ALA A 114 -2.15 10.63 -3.06
N ILE A 115 -2.48 9.65 -2.22
CA ILE A 115 -3.87 9.34 -1.82
C ILE A 115 -4.04 9.82 -0.39
N LEU A 116 -4.88 10.83 -0.19
CA LEU A 116 -5.09 11.44 1.11
C LEU A 116 -6.32 10.81 1.77
N THR A 117 -6.08 10.05 2.83
CA THR A 117 -7.08 9.33 3.64
C THR A 117 -7.28 9.98 5.01
N ASP A 118 -6.83 11.24 5.17
CA ASP A 118 -7.01 12.05 6.37
C ASP A 118 -8.38 12.75 6.40
N ASP A 119 -8.77 13.25 7.58
CA ASP A 119 -10.04 13.92 7.83
C ASP A 119 -9.94 15.46 7.93
N ASP A 120 -8.75 16.06 7.66
CA ASP A 120 -8.58 17.51 7.64
C ASP A 120 -8.94 18.09 6.25
N PRO A 121 -10.04 18.85 6.10
CA PRO A 121 -10.45 19.41 4.80
C PRO A 121 -9.43 20.40 4.22
N ASN A 122 -8.54 20.96 5.04
CA ASN A 122 -7.57 21.97 4.62
C ASN A 122 -6.21 21.35 4.22
N PHE A 123 -5.97 20.08 4.52
CA PHE A 123 -4.73 19.42 4.16
C PHE A 123 -4.72 19.06 2.66
N ARG A 124 -4.03 19.86 1.85
CA ARG A 124 -3.92 19.73 0.38
C ARG A 124 -2.48 19.94 -0.08
N PRO A 125 -1.58 19.00 0.19
CA PRO A 125 -0.17 19.09 -0.17
C PRO A 125 0.03 18.74 -1.65
N GLN A 126 -0.02 19.74 -2.53
CA GLN A 126 0.11 19.53 -3.98
C GLN A 126 1.46 19.96 -4.56
N ARG A 127 2.27 20.66 -3.77
CA ARG A 127 3.59 21.16 -4.23
C ARG A 127 4.55 21.38 -3.10
N TYR A 128 5.83 21.23 -3.41
CA TYR A 128 6.97 21.69 -2.60
C TYR A 128 7.71 22.77 -3.34
N VAL A 129 8.06 23.84 -2.64
CA VAL A 129 8.87 24.93 -3.19
C VAL A 129 10.12 25.08 -2.34
N TYR A 130 11.28 24.87 -2.95
CA TYR A 130 12.55 25.23 -2.39
C TYR A 130 12.98 26.59 -2.96
N GLN A 131 13.34 27.54 -2.12
CA GLN A 131 13.84 28.82 -2.56
C GLN A 131 14.91 29.34 -1.61
N TYR A 132 16.07 29.69 -2.17
CA TYR A 132 17.15 30.35 -1.45
C TYR A 132 17.88 31.28 -2.41
N GLY A 133 17.96 32.57 -2.07
CA GLY A 133 18.48 33.60 -2.96
C GLY A 133 17.70 33.60 -4.31
N GLN A 134 18.44 33.50 -5.41
CA GLN A 134 17.87 33.43 -6.75
C GLN A 134 17.53 31.98 -7.19
N THR A 135 17.93 30.98 -6.42
CA THR A 135 17.66 29.56 -6.73
C THR A 135 16.25 29.21 -6.29
N ARG A 136 15.46 28.72 -7.25
CA ARG A 136 14.10 28.21 -6.99
C ARG A 136 13.88 26.89 -7.68
N ASN A 137 13.31 25.93 -6.95
CA ASN A 137 12.81 24.68 -7.48
C ASN A 137 11.36 24.49 -7.03
N THR A 138 10.49 24.06 -7.95
CA THR A 138 9.08 23.77 -7.65
C THR A 138 8.77 22.35 -8.13
N TYR A 139 8.33 21.50 -7.22
CA TYR A 139 7.88 20.14 -7.51
C TYR A 139 6.38 20.04 -7.25
N GLU A 140 5.63 19.70 -8.29
CA GLU A 140 4.19 19.49 -8.23
C GLU A 140 3.87 18.03 -8.47
N PHE A 141 2.91 17.49 -7.74
CA PHE A 141 2.44 16.12 -7.88
C PHE A 141 0.93 16.03 -7.73
N PRO A 142 0.27 15.10 -8.43
CA PRO A 142 -1.16 14.88 -8.28
C PRO A 142 -1.46 14.27 -6.91
N PHE A 143 -2.57 14.70 -6.33
CA PHE A 143 -3.13 14.07 -5.15
C PHE A 143 -4.62 13.78 -5.32
N PHE A 144 -5.09 12.77 -4.63
CA PHE A 144 -6.49 12.37 -4.60
C PHE A 144 -6.99 12.38 -3.16
N LYS A 145 -7.83 13.37 -2.82
CA LYS A 145 -8.39 13.51 -1.48
C LYS A 145 -9.75 12.82 -1.39
N ILE A 146 -9.78 11.68 -0.69
CA ILE A 146 -11.00 10.86 -0.55
C ILE A 146 -12.11 11.63 0.16
N LEU A 147 -11.75 12.45 1.16
CA LEU A 147 -12.72 13.23 1.95
C LEU A 147 -13.63 14.12 1.08
N GLU A 148 -13.10 14.66 -0.02
CA GLU A 148 -13.80 15.60 -0.89
C GLU A 148 -14.71 14.94 -1.92
N LYS A 149 -14.53 13.65 -2.15
CA LYS A 149 -15.26 12.91 -3.17
C LYS A 149 -16.61 12.43 -2.65
N THR A 150 -17.63 12.56 -3.47
CA THR A 150 -18.92 11.89 -3.25
C THR A 150 -18.79 10.38 -3.53
N GLU A 151 -19.70 9.58 -3.02
CA GLU A 151 -19.73 8.14 -3.33
C GLU A 151 -19.92 7.89 -4.83
N GLN A 152 -20.68 8.73 -5.51
CA GLN A 152 -20.89 8.65 -6.96
C GLN A 152 -19.61 8.92 -7.76
N GLU A 153 -18.81 9.92 -7.37
CA GLU A 153 -17.52 10.21 -8.01
C GLU A 153 -16.49 9.11 -7.79
N LEU A 154 -16.62 8.32 -6.72
CA LEU A 154 -15.73 7.19 -6.42
C LEU A 154 -16.11 5.92 -7.20
N GLN A 155 -17.28 5.89 -7.83
CA GLN A 155 -17.74 4.74 -8.61
C GLN A 155 -17.27 4.87 -10.06
N VAL A 156 -16.26 4.07 -10.43
CA VAL A 156 -15.83 3.89 -11.82
C VAL A 156 -16.43 2.59 -12.33
N LEU A 157 -17.15 2.66 -13.44
CA LEU A 157 -17.84 1.52 -14.02
C LEU A 157 -16.88 0.36 -14.30
N ASN A 158 -17.25 -0.84 -13.89
CA ASN A 158 -16.48 -2.08 -14.08
C ASN A 158 -15.06 -2.05 -13.48
N ASN A 159 -14.81 -1.19 -12.48
CA ASN A 159 -13.51 -1.15 -11.81
C ASN A 159 -13.65 -1.56 -10.33
N PRO A 160 -13.08 -2.70 -9.90
CA PRO A 160 -13.21 -3.17 -8.53
C PRO A 160 -12.50 -2.27 -7.51
N PHE A 161 -11.55 -1.44 -7.93
CA PHE A 161 -10.88 -0.48 -7.06
C PHE A 161 -11.83 0.60 -6.52
N SER A 162 -12.97 0.83 -7.19
CA SER A 162 -14.06 1.68 -6.69
C SER A 162 -14.55 1.25 -5.31
N ILE A 163 -14.63 -0.05 -5.07
CA ILE A 163 -15.09 -0.59 -3.78
C ILE A 163 -14.06 -0.33 -2.66
N VAL A 164 -12.78 -0.37 -3.00
CA VAL A 164 -11.69 0.02 -2.08
C VAL A 164 -11.85 1.49 -1.69
N MET A 165 -12.08 2.36 -2.68
CA MET A 165 -12.24 3.80 -2.45
C MET A 165 -13.50 4.14 -1.65
N LEU A 166 -14.62 3.48 -1.94
CA LEU A 166 -15.87 3.61 -1.15
C LEU A 166 -15.67 3.14 0.30
N THR A 167 -14.92 2.06 0.49
CA THR A 167 -14.57 1.55 1.82
C THR A 167 -13.73 2.57 2.60
N ALA A 168 -12.73 3.16 1.95
CA ALA A 168 -11.90 4.20 2.56
C ALA A 168 -12.70 5.47 2.88
N LYS A 169 -13.60 5.90 1.97
CA LYS A 169 -14.52 7.03 2.20
C LYS A 169 -15.40 6.80 3.41
N LYS A 170 -15.94 5.59 3.55
CA LYS A 170 -16.82 5.24 4.69
C LYS A 170 -16.06 5.29 6.02
N ALA A 171 -14.80 4.87 6.03
CA ALA A 171 -13.96 4.93 7.22
C ALA A 171 -13.64 6.36 7.67
N LEU A 172 -13.71 7.36 6.77
CA LEU A 172 -13.55 8.78 7.09
C LEU A 172 -14.83 9.43 7.63
N SER A 173 -15.98 8.80 7.44
CA SER A 173 -17.25 9.31 7.92
C SER A 173 -17.24 9.31 9.46
N LYS A 174 -17.26 10.52 10.08
CA LYS A 174 -17.38 10.70 11.53
C LYS A 174 -18.76 10.32 12.08
N GLN A 175 -19.73 10.06 11.20
CA GLN A 175 -21.00 9.50 11.62
C GLN A 175 -20.72 8.12 12.21
N ASN A 176 -20.88 8.01 13.53
CA ASN A 176 -21.00 6.75 14.22
C ASN A 176 -22.24 6.04 13.66
N LEU A 177 -22.08 5.41 12.49
CA LEU A 177 -23.12 4.54 11.98
C LEU A 177 -23.40 3.52 13.06
N VAL A 178 -24.66 3.41 13.46
CA VAL A 178 -25.12 2.30 14.28
C VAL A 178 -24.67 1.03 13.54
N ASP A 179 -24.15 0.06 14.25
CA ASP A 179 -23.57 -1.17 13.67
C ASP A 179 -24.49 -1.82 12.61
N HIS A 180 -25.81 -1.69 12.77
CA HIS A 180 -26.79 -2.16 11.79
C HIS A 180 -26.64 -1.48 10.40
N GLN A 181 -26.37 -0.16 10.37
CA GLN A 181 -26.16 0.57 9.11
C GLN A 181 -24.82 0.19 8.46
N GLN A 182 -23.80 -0.13 9.27
CA GLN A 182 -22.52 -0.63 8.76
C GLN A 182 -22.68 -2.02 8.12
N ILE A 183 -23.50 -2.88 8.71
CA ILE A 183 -23.78 -4.22 8.16
C ILE A 183 -24.48 -4.08 6.81
N ILE A 184 -25.54 -3.28 6.72
CA ILE A 184 -26.29 -3.05 5.47
C ILE A 184 -25.36 -2.55 4.38
N TRP A 185 -24.51 -1.56 4.70
CA TRP A 185 -23.57 -0.98 3.76
C TRP A 185 -22.51 -2.00 3.31
N LYS A 186 -21.87 -2.76 4.23
CA LYS A 186 -20.93 -3.82 3.87
C LYS A 186 -21.58 -4.88 2.99
N ARG A 187 -22.82 -5.27 3.31
CA ARG A 187 -23.60 -6.22 2.52
C ARG A 187 -23.83 -5.71 1.10
N SER A 188 -24.18 -4.44 0.92
CA SER A 188 -24.37 -3.86 -0.43
C SER A 188 -23.07 -3.94 -1.27
N LEU A 189 -21.91 -3.71 -0.67
CA LEU A 189 -20.63 -3.87 -1.36
C LEU A 189 -20.33 -5.34 -1.74
N VAL A 190 -20.67 -6.29 -0.86
CA VAL A 190 -20.49 -7.72 -1.14
C VAL A 190 -21.40 -8.16 -2.28
N VAL A 191 -22.66 -7.70 -2.32
CA VAL A 191 -23.59 -7.97 -3.42
C VAL A 191 -23.07 -7.38 -4.73
N ALA A 192 -22.61 -6.12 -4.71
CA ALA A 192 -22.02 -5.48 -5.89
C ALA A 192 -20.79 -6.23 -6.43
N LEU A 193 -19.94 -6.78 -5.54
CA LEU A 193 -18.80 -7.63 -5.94
C LEU A 193 -19.25 -8.93 -6.61
N LYS A 194 -20.33 -9.55 -6.11
CA LYS A 194 -20.87 -10.78 -6.70
C LYS A 194 -21.47 -10.54 -8.09
N GLU A 195 -22.25 -9.47 -8.22
CA GLU A 195 -22.92 -9.10 -9.48
C GLU A 195 -21.91 -8.68 -10.57
N ALA A 196 -20.80 -8.06 -10.18
CA ALA A 196 -19.75 -7.60 -11.11
C ALA A 196 -18.92 -8.73 -11.74
N ASN A 197 -19.13 -10.00 -11.31
CA ASN A 197 -18.48 -11.19 -11.87
C ASN A 197 -16.93 -11.11 -11.95
N TYR A 198 -16.30 -10.48 -10.96
CA TYR A 198 -14.83 -10.44 -10.86
C TYR A 198 -14.25 -11.82 -10.52
N PRO A 199 -12.95 -12.08 -10.86
CA PRO A 199 -12.26 -13.30 -10.44
C PRO A 199 -12.27 -13.47 -8.92
N ASP A 200 -12.48 -14.71 -8.46
CA ASP A 200 -12.59 -15.05 -7.03
C ASP A 200 -11.41 -14.51 -6.18
N LYS A 201 -10.19 -14.49 -6.75
CA LYS A 201 -9.02 -13.96 -6.06
C LYS A 201 -9.19 -12.47 -5.76
N LYS A 202 -9.63 -11.66 -6.73
CA LYS A 202 -9.89 -10.23 -6.52
C LYS A 202 -10.99 -10.01 -5.48
N ILE A 203 -12.09 -10.76 -5.58
CA ILE A 203 -13.20 -10.69 -4.64
C ILE A 203 -12.71 -10.94 -3.21
N ARG A 204 -11.95 -12.01 -2.97
CA ARG A 204 -11.41 -12.33 -1.64
C ARG A 204 -10.56 -11.20 -1.07
N ARG A 205 -9.70 -10.59 -1.87
CA ARG A 205 -8.83 -9.49 -1.44
C ARG A 205 -9.63 -8.24 -1.04
N ILE A 206 -10.63 -7.89 -1.84
CA ILE A 206 -11.50 -6.75 -1.55
C ILE A 206 -12.34 -7.02 -0.28
N LEU A 207 -12.89 -8.22 -0.12
CA LEU A 207 -13.63 -8.59 1.10
C LEU A 207 -12.76 -8.50 2.35
N HIS A 208 -11.52 -8.96 2.27
CA HIS A 208 -10.56 -8.81 3.35
C HIS A 208 -10.30 -7.33 3.68
N PHE A 209 -10.08 -6.50 2.66
CA PHE A 209 -9.91 -5.06 2.85
C PHE A 209 -11.12 -4.42 3.51
N ILE A 210 -12.35 -4.65 3.02
CA ILE A 210 -13.60 -4.13 3.60
C ILE A 210 -13.71 -4.51 5.08
N ARG A 211 -13.44 -5.78 5.40
CA ARG A 211 -13.54 -6.30 6.76
C ARG A 211 -12.54 -5.66 7.71
N SER A 212 -11.28 -5.54 7.28
CA SER A 212 -10.18 -5.09 8.12
C SER A 212 -10.08 -3.58 8.23
N TYR A 213 -10.48 -2.85 7.18
CA TYR A 213 -10.35 -1.40 7.13
C TYR A 213 -11.44 -0.63 7.90
N VAL A 214 -12.67 -1.17 7.90
CA VAL A 214 -13.80 -0.61 8.67
C VAL A 214 -14.19 -1.58 9.77
N LYS A 215 -13.80 -1.29 11.00
CA LYS A 215 -14.03 -2.15 12.17
C LYS A 215 -15.44 -1.99 12.73
N PHE A 216 -15.99 -3.10 13.24
CA PHE A 216 -17.16 -3.07 14.10
C PHE A 216 -16.77 -2.80 15.56
N LYS A 217 -17.69 -2.25 16.34
CA LYS A 217 -17.51 -2.09 17.78
C LYS A 217 -17.70 -3.41 18.56
N GLU A 218 -18.43 -4.38 17.99
CA GLU A 218 -18.75 -5.67 18.61
C GLU A 218 -18.33 -6.84 17.71
N ASP A 219 -17.57 -7.79 18.29
CA ASP A 219 -17.02 -8.97 17.57
C ASP A 219 -18.10 -9.95 17.08
N ASP A 220 -19.23 -10.08 17.78
CA ASP A 220 -20.30 -11.03 17.43
C ASP A 220 -20.95 -10.75 16.07
N ARG A 221 -20.89 -9.51 15.60
CA ARG A 221 -21.48 -9.11 14.33
C ARG A 221 -20.57 -9.38 13.11
N LEU A 222 -19.29 -9.57 13.34
CA LEU A 222 -18.35 -10.06 12.31
C LEU A 222 -18.70 -11.48 11.88
N SER A 223 -19.07 -12.35 12.83
CA SER A 223 -19.45 -13.74 12.56
C SER A 223 -20.69 -13.83 11.68
N ASN A 224 -21.62 -12.89 11.80
CA ASN A 224 -22.82 -12.84 10.97
C ASN A 224 -22.53 -12.34 9.55
N LEU A 225 -21.66 -11.36 9.38
CA LEU A 225 -21.22 -10.92 8.05
C LEU A 225 -20.47 -12.05 7.32
N ASP A 226 -19.62 -12.81 8.02
CA ASP A 226 -18.92 -13.95 7.44
C ASP A 226 -19.87 -15.05 7.00
N LYS A 227 -20.90 -15.36 7.78
CA LYS A 227 -21.96 -16.29 7.39
C LYS A 227 -22.72 -15.78 6.15
N GLU A 228 -23.02 -14.48 6.09
CA GLU A 228 -23.67 -13.89 4.92
C GLU A 228 -22.78 -13.92 3.68
N ILE A 229 -21.49 -13.61 3.82
CA ILE A 229 -20.51 -13.73 2.74
C ILE A 229 -20.46 -15.18 2.26
N GLN A 230 -20.40 -16.16 3.17
CA GLN A 230 -20.47 -17.57 2.81
C GLN A 230 -21.76 -17.94 2.11
N ILE A 231 -22.92 -17.41 2.52
CA ILE A 231 -24.20 -17.63 1.86
C ILE A 231 -24.23 -17.01 0.45
N ILE A 232 -23.71 -15.79 0.30
CA ILE A 232 -23.66 -15.07 -0.98
C ILE A 232 -22.73 -15.80 -1.97
N PHE A 233 -21.63 -16.40 -1.50
CA PHE A 233 -20.65 -17.12 -2.32
C PHE A 233 -20.77 -18.65 -2.22
N LYS A 234 -21.86 -19.19 -1.70
CA LYS A 234 -22.14 -20.59 -1.30
C LYS A 234 -21.96 -21.69 -2.36
N GLN A 235 -21.39 -21.43 -3.50
CA GLN A 235 -21.21 -22.46 -4.53
C GLN A 235 -19.78 -22.89 -4.82
N ARG A 236 -18.75 -22.45 -4.07
CA ARG A 236 -17.38 -22.91 -4.33
C ARG A 236 -16.61 -23.21 -3.04
N GLN A 237 -16.55 -24.53 -2.77
CA GLN A 237 -15.52 -25.30 -2.03
C GLN A 237 -14.80 -24.70 -0.81
N ASN A 238 -15.14 -25.21 0.34
CA ASN A 238 -14.39 -25.82 1.47
C ASN A 238 -12.98 -25.34 1.84
N MET A 239 -12.64 -24.07 1.72
CA MET A 239 -11.64 -23.48 2.63
C MET A 239 -12.12 -22.09 2.99
N GLY A 240 -12.25 -21.82 4.29
CA GLY A 240 -12.69 -20.52 4.78
C GLY A 240 -11.83 -19.43 4.18
N ILE A 241 -12.45 -18.44 3.52
CA ILE A 241 -11.79 -17.26 2.95
C ILE A 241 -10.78 -16.68 3.95
N GLU A 242 -11.12 -16.78 5.23
CA GLU A 242 -10.31 -16.31 6.35
C GLU A 242 -9.00 -17.09 6.54
N GLU A 243 -9.07 -18.41 6.40
CA GLU A 243 -7.93 -19.28 6.66
C GLU A 243 -6.88 -19.20 5.55
N ALA A 244 -7.30 -19.10 4.30
CA ALA A 244 -6.41 -18.90 3.17
C ALA A 244 -5.74 -17.52 3.19
N ILE A 245 -6.48 -16.46 3.55
CA ILE A 245 -5.96 -15.11 3.69
C ILE A 245 -5.02 -15.02 4.91
N ARG A 246 -5.41 -15.60 6.04
CA ARG A 246 -4.57 -15.65 7.26
C ARG A 246 -3.26 -16.38 7.01
N GLU A 247 -3.29 -17.49 6.27
CA GLU A 247 -2.09 -18.26 5.92
C GLU A 247 -1.16 -17.47 5.00
N GLU A 248 -1.70 -16.72 4.05
CA GLU A 248 -0.91 -15.90 3.13
C GLU A 248 -0.27 -14.69 3.84
N TYR A 249 -1.01 -13.99 4.73
CA TYR A 249 -0.45 -12.94 5.57
C TYR A 249 0.50 -13.48 6.64
N ARG A 250 0.24 -14.69 7.17
CA ARG A 250 1.17 -15.36 8.07
C ARG A 250 2.49 -15.64 7.37
N LYS A 251 2.46 -16.09 6.10
CA LYS A 251 3.67 -16.30 5.29
C LYS A 251 4.40 -14.99 5.02
N ALA A 252 3.69 -13.95 4.62
CA ALA A 252 4.27 -12.62 4.42
C ALA A 252 4.86 -12.03 5.72
N GLY A 253 4.10 -12.10 6.83
CA GLY A 253 4.56 -11.66 8.14
C GLY A 253 5.70 -12.48 8.72
N LEU A 254 5.78 -13.79 8.41
CA LEU A 254 6.92 -14.64 8.79
C LEU A 254 8.18 -14.24 8.05
N VAL A 255 8.08 -13.94 6.75
CA VAL A 255 9.21 -13.47 5.94
C VAL A 255 9.70 -12.11 6.46
N GLU A 256 8.80 -11.16 6.70
CA GLU A 256 9.14 -9.84 7.25
C GLU A 256 9.68 -9.95 8.69
N GLY A 257 9.08 -10.78 9.53
CA GLY A 257 9.53 -11.03 10.89
C GLY A 257 10.90 -11.73 10.96
N ALA A 258 11.16 -12.68 10.05
CA ALA A 258 12.44 -13.36 9.94
C ALA A 258 13.56 -12.37 9.54
N GLN A 259 13.30 -11.49 8.57
CA GLN A 259 14.26 -10.47 8.14
C GLN A 259 14.57 -9.47 9.26
N LYS A 260 13.54 -8.97 9.97
CA LYS A 260 13.74 -8.07 11.13
C LYS A 260 14.52 -8.74 12.26
N ASN A 261 14.26 -10.01 12.54
CA ASN A 261 15.00 -10.76 13.54
C ASN A 261 16.45 -11.01 13.10
N GLN A 262 16.69 -11.29 11.82
CA GLN A 262 18.03 -11.46 11.27
C GLN A 262 18.83 -10.15 11.39
N ILE A 263 18.27 -9.00 11.01
CA ILE A 263 18.89 -7.68 11.17
C ILE A 263 19.22 -7.42 12.65
N ARG A 264 18.26 -7.63 13.57
CA ARG A 264 18.51 -7.46 15.02
C ARG A 264 19.61 -8.37 15.54
N SER A 265 19.69 -9.58 15.05
CA SER A 265 20.73 -10.54 15.46
C SER A 265 22.10 -10.12 14.95
N ILE A 266 22.20 -9.63 13.71
CA ILE A 266 23.43 -9.04 13.14
C ILE A 266 23.84 -7.80 13.94
N GLN A 267 22.90 -6.89 14.27
CA GLN A 267 23.16 -5.72 15.10
C GLN A 267 23.75 -6.09 16.46
N ARG A 268 23.20 -7.11 17.11
CA ARG A 268 23.74 -7.62 18.39
C ARG A 268 25.14 -8.21 18.25
N ALA A 269 25.39 -8.96 17.17
CA ALA A 269 26.72 -9.52 16.91
C ALA A 269 27.77 -8.42 16.67
N LEU A 270 27.41 -7.38 15.92
CA LEU A 270 28.24 -6.20 15.68
C LEU A 270 28.52 -5.43 17.00
N GLN A 271 27.52 -5.24 17.86
CA GLN A 271 27.67 -4.57 19.16
C GLN A 271 28.59 -5.35 20.12
N GLN A 272 28.60 -6.67 20.05
CA GLN A 272 29.48 -7.50 20.89
C GLN A 272 30.95 -7.40 20.49
N GLY A 273 31.24 -7.03 19.23
CA GLY A 273 32.60 -6.78 18.73
C GLY A 273 33.54 -8.00 18.77
N LYS A 274 32.98 -9.23 18.86
CA LYS A 274 33.76 -10.48 18.98
C LYS A 274 34.04 -11.19 17.67
N LEU A 275 33.27 -10.85 16.62
CA LEU A 275 33.33 -11.48 15.30
C LEU A 275 33.67 -10.44 14.25
N SER A 276 34.39 -10.84 13.21
CA SER A 276 34.63 -10.02 12.02
C SER A 276 33.36 -9.89 11.16
N LEU A 277 33.35 -8.96 10.20
CA LEU A 277 32.20 -8.78 9.30
C LEU A 277 31.98 -10.03 8.45
N GLU A 278 33.06 -10.73 8.07
CA GLU A 278 33.02 -11.97 7.30
C GLU A 278 32.42 -13.11 8.14
N GLU A 279 32.85 -13.26 9.39
CA GLU A 279 32.32 -14.29 10.30
C GLU A 279 30.83 -14.04 10.63
N ILE A 280 30.40 -12.78 10.74
CA ILE A 280 28.98 -12.43 10.93
C ILE A 280 28.19 -12.75 9.65
N ALA A 281 28.76 -12.46 8.47
CA ALA A 281 28.12 -12.76 7.20
C ALA A 281 27.89 -14.26 7.03
N ASP A 282 28.89 -15.07 7.33
CA ASP A 282 28.81 -16.54 7.28
C ASP A 282 27.82 -17.09 8.32
N LEU A 283 27.86 -16.57 9.56
CA LEU A 283 26.98 -17.02 10.65
C LEU A 283 25.48 -16.79 10.34
N PHE A 284 25.16 -15.70 9.66
CA PHE A 284 23.77 -15.35 9.32
C PHE A 284 23.40 -15.62 7.86
N GLU A 285 24.28 -16.29 7.09
CA GLU A 285 24.08 -16.66 5.68
C GLU A 285 23.69 -15.45 4.81
N VAL A 286 24.39 -14.32 5.00
CA VAL A 286 24.18 -13.07 4.25
C VAL A 286 25.47 -12.58 3.59
N SER A 287 25.38 -11.62 2.67
CA SER A 287 26.58 -11.02 2.10
C SER A 287 27.30 -10.10 3.10
N VAL A 288 28.62 -10.00 3.00
CA VAL A 288 29.42 -9.07 3.82
C VAL A 288 28.95 -7.63 3.62
N ASP A 289 28.54 -7.28 2.41
CA ASP A 289 28.02 -5.94 2.12
C ASP A 289 26.71 -5.65 2.85
N PHE A 290 25.86 -6.65 3.05
CA PHE A 290 24.66 -6.53 3.88
C PHE A 290 25.02 -6.29 5.35
N VAL A 291 26.02 -6.98 5.90
CA VAL A 291 26.50 -6.76 7.27
C VAL A 291 27.08 -5.36 7.42
N ARG A 292 27.87 -4.88 6.44
CA ARG A 292 28.37 -3.51 6.42
C ARG A 292 27.26 -2.47 6.38
N GLN A 293 26.22 -2.75 5.61
CA GLN A 293 25.05 -1.85 5.57
C GLN A 293 24.37 -1.77 6.92
N VAL A 294 24.08 -2.92 7.56
CA VAL A 294 23.50 -2.96 8.91
C VAL A 294 24.39 -2.25 9.93
N GLN A 295 25.72 -2.34 9.80
CA GLN A 295 26.67 -1.63 10.65
C GLN A 295 26.58 -0.11 10.47
N LYS A 296 26.46 0.36 9.23
CA LYS A 296 26.28 1.80 8.93
C LYS A 296 24.96 2.34 9.48
N ASP A 297 23.92 1.52 9.45
CA ASP A 297 22.58 1.91 9.94
C ASP A 297 22.51 1.97 11.48
N MET A 298 23.57 1.54 12.17
CA MET A 298 23.71 1.62 13.64
C MET A 298 24.48 2.85 14.12
N LEU A 299 25.18 3.55 13.21
CA LEU A 299 25.97 4.75 13.48
C LEU A 299 25.14 6.01 13.22
#